data_d7360a7136dbecbb3c55a98444a95163
#
_entry.id   d7360a7136dbecbb3c55a98444a95163
#
_cell.length_a   1.000
_cell.length_b   1.000
_cell.length_c   1.000
_cell.angle_alpha   90.00
_cell.angle_beta   90.00
_cell.angle_gamma   90.00
#
_symmetry.space_group_name_H-M   'P 1'
#
loop_
_entity.id
_entity.type
_entity.pdbx_description
1 polymer ?
#
loop_
_entity_poly.entity_id
_entity_poly.type
_entity_poly.pdbx_seq_one_letter_code
_entity_poly.pdbx_strand_id
1 'polypeptide(L)'
;MAKEKKMVEAITSMDVDFAQWYTDVVKKAELCGYTSVKGCMAIKPAGYAIWENIQKELDRRFKETGVENVYMPMFIPESLLDKEKDHVEGFAPEVAWVTHGGLDPLQERLCVRPTSETLFCDCLLYTSDAADDLI
;
A
#
# COMPACT_ATOMS: atom_id res chain seq x y z
N MET A 1 -18.15 -25.25 10.30
CA MET A 1 -17.05 -25.87 11.04
C MET A 1 -15.88 -24.88 11.06
N ALA A 2 -15.59 -24.31 12.23
CA ALA A 2 -14.42 -23.43 12.39
C ALA A 2 -13.15 -24.26 12.22
N LYS A 3 -12.29 -23.90 11.27
CA LYS A 3 -10.96 -24.50 11.15
C LYS A 3 -10.20 -24.18 12.44
N GLU A 4 -9.88 -25.23 13.21
CA GLU A 4 -8.96 -25.11 14.35
C GLU A 4 -7.68 -24.38 13.90
N LYS A 5 -7.34 -23.33 14.63
CA LYS A 5 -6.09 -22.59 14.44
C LYS A 5 -4.95 -23.55 14.81
N LYS A 6 -4.30 -24.13 13.82
CA LYS A 6 -3.08 -24.94 14.03
C LYS A 6 -2.04 -24.04 14.68
N MET A 7 -1.79 -24.23 15.97
CA MET A 7 -0.69 -23.57 16.67
C MET A 7 0.63 -24.14 16.11
N VAL A 8 1.59 -23.25 15.87
CA VAL A 8 2.94 -23.66 15.48
C VAL A 8 3.63 -24.20 16.74
N GLU A 9 3.79 -25.52 16.84
CA GLU A 9 4.40 -26.18 17.99
C GLU A 9 5.92 -26.06 17.97
N ALA A 10 6.54 -26.17 16.80
CA ALA A 10 7.97 -26.06 16.59
C ALA A 10 8.27 -25.10 15.43
N ILE A 11 9.41 -24.41 15.52
CA ILE A 11 9.90 -23.52 14.46
C ILE A 11 10.84 -24.33 13.56
N THR A 12 10.61 -24.31 12.26
CA THR A 12 11.50 -24.89 11.26
C THR A 12 12.90 -24.24 11.37
N SER A 13 13.98 -25.04 11.21
CA SER A 13 15.32 -24.45 11.20
C SER A 13 15.51 -23.55 9.99
N MET A 14 16.11 -22.38 10.21
CA MET A 14 16.45 -21.42 9.15
C MET A 14 17.36 -22.04 8.07
N ASP A 15 18.27 -22.94 8.46
CA ASP A 15 19.21 -23.61 7.56
C ASP A 15 18.55 -24.69 6.68
N VAL A 16 17.37 -25.18 7.10
CA VAL A 16 16.62 -26.21 6.39
C VAL A 16 15.64 -25.58 5.39
N ASP A 17 14.88 -24.60 5.84
CA ASP A 17 13.91 -23.87 5.01
C ASP A 17 13.70 -22.46 5.57
N PHE A 18 14.36 -21.49 4.97
CA PHE A 18 14.28 -20.08 5.39
C PHE A 18 12.87 -19.50 5.28
N ALA A 19 12.13 -19.80 4.22
CA ALA A 19 10.79 -19.27 4.01
C ALA A 19 9.80 -19.80 5.04
N GLN A 20 9.89 -21.09 5.35
CA GLN A 20 9.07 -21.70 6.38
C GLN A 20 9.47 -21.22 7.78
N TRP A 21 10.76 -21.11 8.07
CA TRP A 21 11.27 -20.52 9.31
C TRP A 21 10.71 -19.11 9.53
N TYR A 22 10.80 -18.24 8.53
CA TYR A 22 10.26 -16.88 8.61
C TYR A 22 8.77 -16.86 8.94
N THR A 23 8.00 -17.69 8.25
CA THR A 23 6.56 -17.82 8.47
C THR A 23 6.23 -18.34 9.87
N ASP A 24 6.97 -19.32 10.34
CA ASP A 24 6.78 -19.90 11.68
C ASP A 24 7.10 -18.89 12.79
N VAL A 25 8.20 -18.13 12.64
CA VAL A 25 8.58 -17.08 13.58
C VAL A 25 7.50 -16.00 13.67
N VAL A 26 7.05 -15.49 12.53
CA VAL A 26 6.00 -14.45 12.46
C VAL A 26 4.70 -14.91 13.13
N LYS A 27 4.29 -16.17 12.89
CA LYS A 27 3.09 -16.77 13.49
C LYS A 27 3.28 -17.05 14.98
N LYS A 28 4.42 -17.61 15.38
CA LYS A 28 4.71 -17.97 16.77
C LYS A 28 4.83 -16.75 17.67
N ALA A 29 5.46 -15.70 17.16
CA ALA A 29 5.56 -14.40 17.84
C ALA A 29 4.27 -13.57 17.78
N GLU A 30 3.23 -14.08 17.14
CA GLU A 30 1.94 -13.39 16.98
C GLU A 30 2.03 -11.99 16.37
N LEU A 31 2.97 -11.79 15.42
CA LEU A 31 3.16 -10.48 14.78
C LEU A 31 2.04 -10.14 13.81
N CYS A 32 1.46 -11.14 13.14
CA CYS A 32 0.34 -10.96 12.24
C CYS A 32 -0.62 -12.14 12.25
N GLY A 33 -1.78 -11.97 11.63
CA GLY A 33 -2.80 -12.99 11.47
C GLY A 33 -3.51 -12.88 10.13
N TYR A 34 -4.06 -14.01 9.66
CA TYR A 34 -4.85 -14.02 8.43
C TYR A 34 -6.24 -13.42 8.67
N THR A 35 -6.77 -12.74 7.65
CA THR A 35 -8.13 -12.24 7.61
C THR A 35 -9.01 -13.10 6.71
N SER A 36 -10.31 -12.78 6.65
CA SER A 36 -11.25 -13.41 5.70
C SER A 36 -11.00 -12.99 4.25
N VAL A 37 -10.33 -11.88 4.03
CA VAL A 37 -9.98 -11.40 2.69
C VAL A 37 -8.67 -12.05 2.26
N LYS A 38 -8.71 -12.79 1.14
CA LYS A 38 -7.53 -13.46 0.60
C LYS A 38 -6.43 -12.45 0.26
N GLY A 39 -5.21 -12.72 0.71
CA GLY A 39 -4.07 -11.84 0.49
C GLY A 39 -3.94 -10.67 1.47
N CYS A 40 -4.95 -10.43 2.32
CA CYS A 40 -4.91 -9.38 3.33
C CYS A 40 -4.64 -9.99 4.72
N MET A 41 -3.69 -9.38 5.43
CA MET A 41 -3.31 -9.83 6.77
C MET A 41 -3.55 -8.71 7.78
N ALA A 42 -3.92 -9.08 9.00
CA ALA A 42 -3.97 -8.17 10.13
C ALA A 42 -2.61 -8.17 10.84
N ILE A 43 -1.99 -7.00 10.96
CA ILE A 43 -0.78 -6.83 11.76
C ILE A 43 -1.22 -6.67 13.21
N LYS A 44 -0.74 -7.55 14.09
CA LYS A 44 -1.06 -7.54 15.51
C LYS A 44 -0.21 -6.49 16.27
N PRO A 45 -0.54 -6.15 17.53
CA PRO A 45 0.12 -5.07 18.27
C PRO A 45 1.65 -5.18 18.31
N ALA A 46 2.20 -6.37 18.56
CA ALA A 46 3.65 -6.57 18.59
C ALA A 46 4.32 -6.33 17.23
N GLY A 47 3.69 -6.78 16.14
CA GLY A 47 4.17 -6.51 14.78
C GLY A 47 4.01 -5.04 14.41
N TYR A 48 2.90 -4.41 14.81
CA TYR A 48 2.67 -3.01 14.52
C TYR A 48 3.63 -2.08 15.28
N ALA A 49 4.01 -2.42 16.51
CA ALA A 49 5.01 -1.67 17.27
C ALA A 49 6.39 -1.62 16.58
N ILE A 50 6.78 -2.70 15.88
CA ILE A 50 7.99 -2.70 15.04
C ILE A 50 7.84 -1.69 13.91
N TRP A 51 6.70 -1.71 13.23
CA TRP A 51 6.39 -0.79 12.14
C TRP A 51 6.38 0.68 12.60
N GLU A 52 5.74 0.99 13.72
CA GLU A 52 5.72 2.34 14.32
C GLU A 52 7.13 2.87 14.61
N ASN A 53 8.02 2.02 15.13
CA ASN A 53 9.41 2.41 15.38
C ASN A 53 10.17 2.71 14.09
N ILE A 54 9.95 1.92 13.02
CA ILE A 54 10.55 2.18 11.71
C ILE A 54 10.03 3.50 11.15
N GLN A 55 8.71 3.72 11.15
CA GLN A 55 8.11 4.96 10.67
C GLN A 55 8.65 6.18 11.43
N LYS A 56 8.68 6.12 12.75
CA LYS A 56 9.14 7.22 13.61
C LYS A 56 10.60 7.60 13.33
N GLU A 57 11.47 6.61 13.17
CA GLU A 57 12.89 6.87 12.92
C GLU A 57 13.12 7.42 11.50
N LEU A 58 12.45 6.88 10.50
CA LEU A 58 12.56 7.36 9.12
C LEU A 58 11.96 8.77 8.97
N ASP A 59 10.78 9.02 9.53
CA ASP A 59 10.12 10.34 9.50
C ASP A 59 11.00 11.41 10.15
N ARG A 60 11.62 11.11 11.29
CA ARG A 60 12.59 12.00 11.95
C ARG A 60 13.73 12.35 11.01
N ARG A 61 14.35 11.36 10.37
CA ARG A 61 15.48 11.58 9.44
C ARG A 61 15.09 12.38 8.21
N PHE A 62 13.93 12.12 7.64
CA PHE A 62 13.44 12.89 6.49
C PHE A 62 13.19 14.36 6.87
N LYS A 63 12.59 14.63 8.02
CA LYS A 63 12.37 16.00 8.50
C LYS A 63 13.65 16.77 8.78
N GLU A 64 14.71 16.10 9.22
CA GLU A 64 16.04 16.70 9.39
C GLU A 64 16.65 17.18 8.07
N THR A 65 16.23 16.63 6.94
CA THR A 65 16.63 17.09 5.59
C THR A 65 15.72 18.16 5.00
N GLY A 66 14.73 18.65 5.76
CA GLY A 66 13.77 19.66 5.31
C GLY A 66 12.57 19.10 4.54
N VAL A 67 12.38 17.78 4.51
CA VAL A 67 11.21 17.16 3.88
C VAL A 67 9.97 17.34 4.75
N GLU A 68 8.86 17.71 4.12
CA GLU A 68 7.55 17.84 4.75
C GLU A 68 6.63 16.69 4.34
N ASN A 69 5.78 16.25 5.27
CA ASN A 69 4.85 15.17 5.02
C ASN A 69 3.62 15.69 4.28
N VAL A 70 3.19 14.96 3.25
CA VAL A 70 1.92 15.17 2.55
C VAL A 70 1.08 13.91 2.56
N TYR A 71 -0.22 14.05 2.39
CA TYR A 71 -1.14 12.92 2.26
C TYR A 71 -1.97 13.06 0.99
N MET A 72 -1.81 12.11 0.09
CA MET A 72 -2.52 12.08 -1.18
C MET A 72 -3.79 11.22 -1.09
N PRO A 73 -4.84 11.51 -1.90
CA PRO A 73 -6.04 10.69 -1.97
C PRO A 73 -5.75 9.22 -2.26
N MET A 74 -6.61 8.33 -1.77
CA MET A 74 -6.49 6.89 -2.03
C MET A 74 -6.89 6.51 -3.45
N PHE A 75 -7.85 7.23 -4.03
CA PHE A 75 -8.44 6.91 -5.32
C PHE A 75 -7.88 7.79 -6.43
N ILE A 76 -7.66 7.16 -7.59
CA ILE A 76 -7.22 7.81 -8.82
C ILE A 76 -8.32 7.61 -9.87
N PRO A 77 -8.80 8.67 -10.55
CA PRO A 77 -9.71 8.53 -11.68
C PRO A 77 -9.05 7.76 -12.84
N GLU A 78 -9.85 6.95 -13.55
CA GLU A 78 -9.35 6.19 -14.71
C GLU A 78 -8.74 7.08 -15.78
N SER A 79 -9.35 8.24 -16.05
CA SER A 79 -8.85 9.22 -17.01
C SER A 79 -7.44 9.73 -16.71
N LEU A 80 -7.07 9.79 -15.43
CA LEU A 80 -5.73 10.22 -15.02
C LEU A 80 -4.69 9.14 -15.27
N LEU A 81 -5.04 7.86 -15.06
CA LEU A 81 -4.17 6.73 -15.39
C LEU A 81 -3.99 6.57 -16.91
N ASP A 82 -5.03 6.85 -17.69
CA ASP A 82 -4.95 6.73 -19.16
C ASP A 82 -3.97 7.75 -19.75
N LYS A 83 -3.86 8.94 -19.19
CA LYS A 83 -2.84 9.93 -19.58
C LYS A 83 -1.41 9.43 -19.38
N GLU A 84 -1.18 8.57 -18.38
CA GLU A 84 0.15 8.03 -18.12
C GLU A 84 0.51 6.84 -19.03
N LYS A 85 -0.48 6.10 -19.55
CA LYS A 85 -0.23 4.99 -20.47
C LYS A 85 0.57 5.40 -21.70
N ASP A 86 0.38 6.64 -22.16
CA ASP A 86 1.10 7.21 -23.30
C ASP A 86 2.59 7.45 -23.01
N HIS A 87 2.99 7.46 -21.73
CA HIS A 87 4.35 7.74 -21.28
C HIS A 87 5.10 6.50 -20.79
N VAL A 88 4.40 5.40 -20.51
CA VAL A 88 5.01 4.17 -19.96
C VAL A 88 4.59 2.96 -20.80
N GLU A 89 5.42 2.57 -21.78
CA GLU A 89 5.21 1.35 -22.56
C GLU A 89 5.13 0.13 -21.63
N GLY A 90 4.01 -0.59 -21.69
CA GLY A 90 3.82 -1.86 -21.00
C GLY A 90 3.24 -1.79 -19.59
N PHE A 91 2.85 -0.63 -19.09
CA PHE A 91 2.20 -0.51 -17.79
C PHE A 91 0.67 -0.68 -17.91
N ALA A 92 0.19 -1.91 -17.74
CA ALA A 92 -1.20 -2.19 -17.44
C ALA A 92 -1.29 -2.60 -15.97
N PRO A 93 -1.50 -1.67 -15.03
CA PRO A 93 -1.50 -2.03 -13.62
C PRO A 93 -2.70 -2.90 -13.29
N GLU A 94 -2.45 -4.06 -12.71
CA GLU A 94 -3.48 -4.84 -12.03
C GLU A 94 -3.88 -4.08 -10.75
N VAL A 95 -4.95 -3.29 -10.84
CA VAL A 95 -5.44 -2.46 -9.74
C VAL A 95 -6.82 -2.90 -9.27
N ALA A 96 -7.14 -2.58 -8.03
CA ALA A 96 -8.50 -2.71 -7.53
C ALA A 96 -9.35 -1.55 -8.05
N TRP A 97 -10.44 -1.86 -8.75
CA TRP A 97 -11.37 -0.88 -9.29
C TRP A 97 -12.58 -0.67 -8.39
N VAL A 98 -12.93 0.60 -8.19
CA VAL A 98 -14.20 1.03 -7.59
C VAL A 98 -15.12 1.47 -8.71
N THR A 99 -16.22 0.76 -8.88
CA THR A 99 -17.16 0.93 -10.00
C THR A 99 -18.52 1.48 -9.58
N HIS A 100 -18.83 1.41 -8.28
CA HIS A 100 -20.12 1.80 -7.74
C HIS A 100 -19.96 2.65 -6.48
N GLY A 101 -20.88 3.59 -6.28
CA GLY A 101 -21.14 4.29 -5.03
C GLY A 101 -22.46 3.78 -4.44
N GLY A 102 -22.40 2.91 -3.43
CA GLY A 102 -23.57 2.16 -3.00
C GLY A 102 -24.04 1.18 -4.09
N LEU A 103 -25.27 1.34 -4.59
CA LEU A 103 -25.82 0.51 -5.67
C LEU A 103 -25.70 1.17 -7.06
N ASP A 104 -25.36 2.46 -7.10
CA ASP A 104 -25.30 3.22 -8.35
C ASP A 104 -23.91 3.13 -8.98
N PRO A 105 -23.81 2.90 -10.31
CA PRO A 105 -22.54 2.92 -11.00
C PRO A 105 -21.95 4.33 -10.98
N LEU A 106 -20.64 4.43 -10.80
CA LEU A 106 -19.93 5.70 -10.94
C LEU A 106 -19.92 6.15 -12.40
N GLN A 107 -19.94 7.45 -12.63
CA GLN A 107 -19.79 8.03 -13.98
C GLN A 107 -18.41 7.72 -14.56
N GLU A 108 -17.39 7.69 -13.70
CA GLU A 108 -16.03 7.31 -14.03
C GLU A 108 -15.50 6.33 -12.98
N ARG A 109 -14.83 5.27 -13.43
CA ARG A 109 -14.21 4.30 -12.53
C ARG A 109 -13.05 4.94 -11.77
N LEU A 110 -12.89 4.53 -10.51
CA LEU A 110 -11.76 4.91 -9.70
C LEU A 110 -10.91 3.67 -9.43
N CYS A 111 -9.60 3.81 -9.39
CA CYS A 111 -8.73 2.74 -8.89
C CYS A 111 -8.18 3.07 -7.51
N VAL A 112 -7.94 2.04 -6.72
CA VAL A 112 -7.09 2.18 -5.53
C VAL A 112 -5.67 2.40 -6.01
N ARG A 113 -5.03 3.50 -5.60
CA ARG A 113 -3.70 3.89 -6.07
C ARG A 113 -2.67 2.76 -5.94
N PRO A 114 -2.05 2.31 -7.04
CA PRO A 114 -0.90 1.41 -6.98
C PRO A 114 0.37 2.16 -6.57
N THR A 115 0.42 3.44 -6.91
CA THR A 115 1.51 4.37 -6.63
C THR A 115 0.97 5.79 -6.48
N SER A 116 1.76 6.74 -6.03
CA SER A 116 1.30 8.13 -5.77
C SER A 116 1.84 9.15 -6.77
N GLU A 117 2.75 8.79 -7.68
CA GLU A 117 3.40 9.71 -8.62
C GLU A 117 2.38 10.45 -9.49
N THR A 118 1.39 9.74 -10.02
CA THR A 118 0.28 10.33 -10.80
C THR A 118 -0.42 11.45 -10.05
N LEU A 119 -0.70 11.25 -8.76
CA LEU A 119 -1.36 12.25 -7.92
C LEU A 119 -0.44 13.44 -7.62
N PHE A 120 0.85 13.20 -7.45
CA PHE A 120 1.82 14.28 -7.28
C PHE A 120 1.92 15.14 -8.55
N CYS A 121 2.01 14.53 -9.72
CA CYS A 121 2.05 15.25 -10.99
C CYS A 121 0.77 16.07 -11.21
N ASP A 122 -0.40 15.49 -10.96
CA ASP A 122 -1.68 16.19 -11.07
C ASP A 122 -1.75 17.38 -10.11
N CYS A 123 -1.36 17.20 -8.86
CA CYS A 123 -1.33 18.27 -7.85
C CYS A 123 -0.36 19.40 -8.25
N LEU A 124 0.83 19.07 -8.73
CA LEU A 124 1.84 20.07 -9.12
C LEU A 124 1.41 20.89 -10.34
N LEU A 125 0.69 20.29 -11.28
CA LEU A 125 0.15 21.02 -12.44
C LEU A 125 -0.83 22.12 -12.06
N TYR A 126 -1.53 21.96 -10.94
CA TYR A 126 -2.54 22.95 -10.49
C TYR A 126 -2.05 23.91 -9.39
N THR A 127 -0.93 23.61 -8.75
CA THR A 127 -0.50 24.33 -7.53
C THR A 127 0.88 24.99 -7.62
N SER A 128 1.67 24.70 -8.67
CA SER A 128 3.00 25.30 -8.83
C SER A 128 2.98 26.50 -9.76
N ASP A 129 3.77 27.53 -9.45
CA ASP A 129 4.01 28.70 -10.33
C ASP A 129 4.54 28.28 -11.72
N ALA A 130 5.08 27.06 -11.84
CA ALA A 130 5.47 26.48 -13.14
C ALA A 130 4.28 26.20 -14.07
N ALA A 131 3.05 26.13 -13.55
CA ALA A 131 1.85 26.01 -14.38
C ALA A 131 1.50 27.35 -15.05
N ASP A 132 1.84 28.50 -14.46
CA ASP A 132 1.58 29.82 -15.00
C ASP A 132 2.53 30.18 -16.15
N ASP A 133 3.71 29.57 -16.22
CA ASP A 133 4.68 29.76 -17.31
C ASP A 133 4.33 28.94 -18.58
N LEU A 134 3.31 28.08 -18.53
CA LEU A 134 2.86 27.22 -19.64
C LEU A 134 1.55 27.71 -20.31
N ILE A 135 1.01 28.84 -19.87
CA ILE A 135 -0.18 29.47 -20.48
C ILE A 135 0.28 30.74 -21.26
#